data_45fc31b68914cadf319e4109fdf1c5e0
#
_entry.id   45fc31b68914cadf319e4109fdf1c5e0
#
_cell.length_a   1.000
_cell.length_b   1.000
_cell.length_c   1.000
_cell.angle_alpha   90.00
_cell.angle_beta   90.00
_cell.angle_gamma   90.00
#
_symmetry.space_group_name_H-M   'P 1'
#
loop_
_entity.id
_entity.type
_entity.pdbx_description
1 polymer ?
#
loop_
_entity_poly.entity_id
_entity_poly.type
_entity_poly.pdbx_seq_one_letter_code
_entity_poly.pdbx_strand_id
1 'polypeptide(L)'
;MAEDETPTAGKIIAISDMHFGDETQLLNDRQLADRFTEVLSGRGPVEELVLLGDLLDLWVKTLVPAIREGRRFIEGIAGLDNVKKIVYVPGNHDHQVFMDAFREEVEARVMRGDLTTPKFMPARSYEGAIISGLARPGSDVSFSLVYPFITRLVAGREVVFTHGHHLDFYDPSFGWARTFWLSRRIIKKRRQRATLHDIEMANLPFCGAMSVAPWVPELVAEGLRFYSIINFFARLLRTKTMQQSVLRDTLIKENYDEIRGLLPLLGHPEPGCFVFGHTHRAGIGKIPETNITVANTGCWTRQEDEGVPSLTWVEVEHDVKLFRLTDTGAELMYSENI
;
A
#
# COMPACT_ATOMS: atom_id res chain seq x y z
N MET A 1 8.12 2.31 -22.94
CA MET A 1 7.24 1.20 -23.33
C MET A 1 6.93 0.48 -22.03
N ALA A 2 5.68 0.43 -21.61
CA ALA A 2 5.26 -0.28 -20.40
C ALA A 2 5.49 -1.79 -20.63
N GLU A 3 6.48 -2.36 -19.96
CA GLU A 3 6.77 -3.79 -19.96
C GLU A 3 5.99 -4.41 -18.80
N ASP A 4 4.72 -4.57 -18.89
CA ASP A 4 3.99 -5.59 -18.13
C ASP A 4 2.45 -5.46 -18.23
N GLU A 5 1.93 -5.13 -19.39
CA GLU A 5 0.50 -5.38 -19.66
C GLU A 5 0.32 -6.87 -19.95
N THR A 6 0.45 -7.70 -18.92
CA THR A 6 0.14 -9.11 -19.07
C THR A 6 -1.36 -9.30 -18.88
N PRO A 7 -2.10 -9.84 -19.86
CA PRO A 7 -3.50 -10.17 -19.67
C PRO A 7 -3.63 -11.17 -18.54
N THR A 8 -4.24 -10.78 -17.43
CA THR A 8 -4.48 -11.69 -16.30
C THR A 8 -5.86 -12.27 -16.45
N ALA A 9 -5.95 -13.55 -16.81
CA ALA A 9 -7.22 -14.25 -16.98
C ALA A 9 -7.81 -14.77 -15.66
N GLY A 10 -7.16 -14.52 -14.52
CA GLY A 10 -7.45 -15.12 -13.22
C GLY A 10 -7.76 -14.10 -12.13
N LYS A 11 -8.03 -14.64 -10.96
CA LYS A 11 -8.31 -13.87 -9.74
C LYS A 11 -7.03 -13.21 -9.20
N ILE A 12 -7.12 -11.93 -8.85
CA ILE A 12 -6.09 -11.20 -8.10
C ILE A 12 -6.63 -10.91 -6.71
N ILE A 13 -5.83 -11.19 -5.69
CA ILE A 13 -6.10 -10.81 -4.30
C ILE A 13 -5.11 -9.74 -3.88
N ALA A 14 -5.59 -8.61 -3.37
CA ALA A 14 -4.77 -7.52 -2.87
C ALA A 14 -4.99 -7.32 -1.36
N ILE A 15 -3.89 -7.26 -0.62
CA ILE A 15 -3.84 -6.99 0.83
C ILE A 15 -2.78 -5.93 1.10
N SER A 16 -2.97 -5.08 2.12
CA SER A 16 -2.03 -4.03 2.50
C SER A 16 -2.01 -3.78 4.00
N ASP A 17 -1.12 -2.92 4.43
CA ASP A 17 -1.12 -2.30 5.76
C ASP A 17 -1.13 -3.35 6.89
N MET A 18 -0.22 -4.34 6.78
CA MET A 18 -0.01 -5.34 7.82
C MET A 18 0.86 -4.82 8.96
N HIS A 19 1.82 -3.93 8.68
CA HIS A 19 2.70 -3.27 9.64
C HIS A 19 3.42 -4.22 10.60
N PHE A 20 4.04 -5.30 10.06
CA PHE A 20 4.88 -6.16 10.90
C PHE A 20 6.03 -5.36 11.51
N GLY A 21 6.05 -5.28 12.83
CA GLY A 21 6.93 -4.41 13.60
C GLY A 21 6.17 -3.45 14.50
N ASP A 22 4.93 -3.09 14.19
CA ASP A 22 4.06 -2.29 15.03
C ASP A 22 3.32 -3.16 16.07
N GLU A 23 3.10 -2.62 17.27
CA GLU A 23 2.40 -3.32 18.36
C GLU A 23 0.89 -3.47 18.10
N THR A 24 0.33 -2.67 17.22
CA THR A 24 -1.10 -2.70 16.87
C THR A 24 -1.44 -3.74 15.81
N GLN A 25 -0.42 -4.35 15.17
CA GLN A 25 -0.66 -5.33 14.12
C GLN A 25 -1.29 -6.60 14.68
N LEU A 26 -2.23 -7.18 13.93
CA LEU A 26 -3.08 -8.28 14.40
C LEU A 26 -2.57 -9.66 13.99
N LEU A 27 -1.78 -9.77 12.91
CA LEU A 27 -1.26 -11.05 12.39
C LEU A 27 -0.11 -11.64 13.23
N ASN A 28 0.32 -10.97 14.33
CA ASN A 28 1.15 -11.58 15.37
C ASN A 28 0.38 -12.68 16.12
N ASP A 29 -0.95 -12.61 16.15
CA ASP A 29 -1.77 -13.72 16.60
C ASP A 29 -1.67 -14.88 15.60
N ARG A 30 -1.08 -15.99 16.08
CA ARG A 30 -0.84 -17.18 15.25
C ARG A 30 -2.14 -17.78 14.72
N GLN A 31 -3.19 -17.79 15.52
CA GLN A 31 -4.47 -18.37 15.13
C GLN A 31 -5.12 -17.54 14.01
N LEU A 32 -4.97 -16.21 14.09
CA LEU A 32 -5.47 -15.30 13.07
C LEU A 32 -4.69 -15.45 11.76
N ALA A 33 -3.36 -15.50 11.84
CA ALA A 33 -2.51 -15.71 10.65
C ALA A 33 -2.78 -17.05 9.96
N ASP A 34 -2.91 -18.14 10.74
CA ASP A 34 -3.20 -19.47 10.20
C ASP A 34 -4.60 -19.50 9.57
N ARG A 35 -5.61 -18.91 10.24
CA ARG A 35 -6.98 -18.81 9.71
C ARG A 35 -7.02 -18.04 8.40
N PHE A 36 -6.30 -16.93 8.29
CA PHE A 36 -6.25 -16.17 7.06
C PHE A 36 -5.61 -16.98 5.92
N THR A 37 -4.51 -17.68 6.20
CA THR A 37 -3.85 -18.57 5.23
C THR A 37 -4.81 -19.68 4.79
N GLU A 38 -5.57 -20.29 5.71
CA GLU A 38 -6.59 -21.27 5.41
C GLU A 38 -7.71 -20.70 4.52
N VAL A 39 -8.19 -19.50 4.84
CA VAL A 39 -9.19 -18.80 4.02
C VAL A 39 -8.66 -18.55 2.61
N LEU A 40 -7.42 -18.09 2.47
CA LEU A 40 -6.80 -17.87 1.16
C LEU A 40 -6.66 -19.18 0.36
N SER A 41 -6.30 -20.29 1.01
CA SER A 41 -6.20 -21.60 0.35
C SER A 41 -7.54 -22.07 -0.23
N GLY A 42 -8.64 -21.69 0.41
CA GLY A 42 -10.01 -22.01 -0.03
C GLY A 42 -10.57 -21.07 -1.11
N ARG A 43 -9.83 -20.03 -1.53
CA ARG A 43 -10.36 -19.04 -2.51
C ARG A 43 -10.30 -19.50 -3.97
N GLY A 44 -9.91 -20.74 -4.23
CA GLY A 44 -9.69 -21.26 -5.59
C GLY A 44 -8.38 -20.75 -6.19
N PRO A 45 -8.15 -20.95 -7.50
CA PRO A 45 -6.94 -20.50 -8.15
C PRO A 45 -6.78 -18.99 -8.07
N VAL A 46 -5.62 -18.52 -7.57
CA VAL A 46 -5.23 -17.11 -7.45
C VAL A 46 -4.06 -16.89 -8.39
N GLU A 47 -4.25 -16.05 -9.39
CA GLU A 47 -3.19 -15.73 -10.35
C GLU A 47 -2.08 -14.91 -9.70
N GLU A 48 -2.48 -13.86 -8.96
CA GLU A 48 -1.55 -13.03 -8.21
C GLU A 48 -2.10 -12.70 -6.82
N LEU A 49 -1.25 -12.84 -5.81
CA LEU A 49 -1.43 -12.24 -4.48
C LEU A 49 -0.58 -10.98 -4.42
N VAL A 50 -1.22 -9.81 -4.32
CA VAL A 50 -0.56 -8.51 -4.29
C VAL A 50 -0.44 -8.04 -2.85
N LEU A 51 0.78 -7.94 -2.35
CA LEU A 51 1.11 -7.28 -1.08
C LEU A 51 1.28 -5.78 -1.38
N LEU A 52 0.24 -5.01 -1.07
CA LEU A 52 0.08 -3.64 -1.56
C LEU A 52 0.60 -2.61 -0.55
N GLY A 53 1.83 -2.81 -0.08
CA GLY A 53 2.58 -1.89 0.76
C GLY A 53 2.30 -1.99 2.26
N ASP A 54 3.20 -1.38 3.02
CA ASP A 54 3.21 -1.38 4.46
C ASP A 54 3.08 -2.80 5.06
N LEU A 55 3.78 -3.75 4.42
CA LEU A 55 3.96 -5.10 4.93
C LEU A 55 4.79 -5.05 6.20
N LEU A 56 5.89 -4.28 6.18
CA LEU A 56 6.80 -4.10 7.29
C LEU A 56 6.70 -2.67 7.82
N ASP A 57 6.71 -2.49 9.14
CA ASP A 57 6.83 -1.16 9.73
C ASP A 57 8.30 -0.85 10.07
N LEU A 58 9.01 -0.32 9.07
CA LEU A 58 10.41 0.06 9.22
C LEU A 58 10.60 1.45 9.84
N TRP A 59 9.51 2.15 10.15
CA TRP A 59 9.56 3.39 10.93
C TRP A 59 9.61 3.11 12.44
N VAL A 60 9.09 1.95 12.87
CA VAL A 60 9.02 1.55 14.28
C VAL A 60 10.12 0.55 14.63
N LYS A 61 10.42 -0.38 13.72
CA LYS A 61 11.45 -1.41 13.92
C LYS A 61 12.42 -1.49 12.75
N THR A 62 13.63 -1.91 13.03
CA THR A 62 14.59 -2.23 11.96
C THR A 62 14.17 -3.49 11.21
N LEU A 63 14.73 -3.67 10.01
CA LEU A 63 14.32 -4.70 9.03
C LEU A 63 14.27 -6.12 9.62
N VAL A 64 15.30 -6.55 10.35
CA VAL A 64 15.41 -7.94 10.85
C VAL A 64 14.32 -8.29 11.89
N PRO A 65 14.05 -7.48 12.91
CA PRO A 65 12.92 -7.70 13.81
C PRO A 65 11.57 -7.69 13.08
N ALA A 66 11.33 -6.74 12.17
CA ALA A 66 10.08 -6.65 11.42
C ALA A 66 9.84 -7.91 10.55
N ILE A 67 10.85 -8.37 9.81
CA ILE A 67 10.78 -9.63 9.04
C ILE A 67 10.52 -10.82 9.96
N ARG A 68 11.17 -10.88 11.14
CA ARG A 68 10.97 -11.98 12.10
C ARG A 68 9.51 -12.06 12.56
N GLU A 69 8.87 -10.95 12.79
CA GLU A 69 7.45 -10.90 13.17
C GLU A 69 6.55 -11.33 12.01
N GLY A 70 6.81 -10.86 10.78
CA GLY A 70 6.05 -11.23 9.59
C GLY A 70 6.33 -12.61 9.03
N ARG A 71 7.39 -13.29 9.50
CA ARG A 71 7.92 -14.52 8.90
C ARG A 71 6.86 -15.62 8.74
N ARG A 72 6.06 -15.87 9.79
CA ARG A 72 5.04 -16.92 9.76
C ARG A 72 3.99 -16.65 8.67
N PHE A 73 3.52 -15.43 8.57
CA PHE A 73 2.57 -15.01 7.55
C PHE A 73 3.19 -15.16 6.15
N ILE A 74 4.41 -14.65 5.94
CA ILE A 74 5.11 -14.72 4.66
C ILE A 74 5.35 -16.17 4.23
N GLU A 75 5.80 -17.04 5.15
CA GLU A 75 5.97 -18.47 4.90
C GLU A 75 4.63 -19.15 4.60
N GLY A 76 3.56 -18.74 5.28
CA GLY A 76 2.19 -19.24 5.06
C GLY A 76 1.71 -18.95 3.66
N ILE A 77 1.75 -17.69 3.22
CA ILE A 77 1.31 -17.32 1.87
C ILE A 77 2.21 -17.87 0.77
N ALA A 78 3.52 -18.00 1.00
CA ALA A 78 4.46 -18.61 0.06
C ALA A 78 4.28 -20.14 -0.04
N GLY A 79 3.58 -20.76 0.88
CA GLY A 79 3.23 -22.20 0.87
C GLY A 79 1.85 -22.51 0.28
N LEU A 80 1.15 -21.53 -0.28
CA LEU A 80 -0.18 -21.73 -0.86
C LEU A 80 -0.08 -22.33 -2.28
N ASP A 81 -0.56 -23.53 -2.46
CA ASP A 81 -0.55 -24.23 -3.75
C ASP A 81 -1.50 -23.60 -4.80
N ASN A 82 -2.48 -22.82 -4.35
CA ASN A 82 -3.45 -22.17 -5.22
C ASN A 82 -3.01 -20.76 -5.67
N VAL A 83 -1.88 -20.23 -5.17
CA VAL A 83 -1.31 -18.93 -5.55
C VAL A 83 -0.14 -19.14 -6.50
N LYS A 84 -0.18 -18.54 -7.70
CA LYS A 84 0.89 -18.70 -8.69
C LYS A 84 2.04 -17.70 -8.49
N LYS A 85 1.71 -16.48 -8.12
CA LYS A 85 2.67 -15.39 -8.00
C LYS A 85 2.33 -14.48 -6.83
N ILE A 86 3.35 -14.02 -6.11
CA ILE A 86 3.25 -12.97 -5.10
C ILE A 86 3.96 -11.74 -5.65
N VAL A 87 3.24 -10.61 -5.69
CA VAL A 87 3.77 -9.31 -6.11
C VAL A 87 3.78 -8.37 -4.91
N TYR A 88 4.95 -7.85 -4.58
CA TYR A 88 5.10 -6.88 -3.51
C TYR A 88 5.28 -5.47 -4.09
N VAL A 89 4.40 -4.56 -3.70
CA VAL A 89 4.44 -3.14 -4.04
C VAL A 89 4.69 -2.37 -2.74
N PRO A 90 5.93 -1.97 -2.42
CA PRO A 90 6.25 -1.27 -1.18
C PRO A 90 5.42 0.01 -0.96
N GLY A 91 5.08 0.27 0.31
CA GLY A 91 4.44 1.48 0.76
C GLY A 91 5.43 2.51 1.31
N ASN A 92 4.95 3.42 2.15
CA ASN A 92 5.81 4.44 2.76
C ASN A 92 6.57 3.93 4.01
N HIS A 93 5.99 2.99 4.78
CA HIS A 93 6.66 2.41 5.95
C HIS A 93 7.74 1.41 5.57
N ASP A 94 7.61 0.74 4.45
CA ASP A 94 8.59 -0.22 3.94
C ASP A 94 9.28 0.22 2.63
N HIS A 95 9.24 1.51 2.32
CA HIS A 95 9.89 2.12 1.15
C HIS A 95 11.40 1.80 1.07
N GLN A 96 12.05 1.56 2.21
CA GLN A 96 13.45 1.14 2.27
C GLN A 96 13.70 -0.14 1.44
N VAL A 97 12.75 -1.08 1.42
CA VAL A 97 12.89 -2.33 0.66
C VAL A 97 13.08 -2.05 -0.84
N PHE A 98 12.33 -1.10 -1.38
CA PHE A 98 12.53 -0.61 -2.75
C PHE A 98 13.88 0.08 -2.91
N MET A 99 14.24 0.98 -2.00
CA MET A 99 15.51 1.73 -2.07
C MET A 99 16.73 0.82 -2.01
N ASP A 100 16.68 -0.23 -1.20
CA ASP A 100 17.75 -1.22 -1.11
C ASP A 100 17.88 -2.02 -2.42
N ALA A 101 16.77 -2.48 -2.99
CA ALA A 101 16.77 -3.17 -4.29
C ALA A 101 17.28 -2.26 -5.42
N PHE A 102 16.88 -1.00 -5.44
CA PHE A 102 17.36 -0.02 -6.41
C PHE A 102 18.87 0.24 -6.25
N ARG A 103 19.36 0.36 -5.02
CA ARG A 103 20.77 0.55 -4.72
C ARG A 103 21.61 -0.66 -5.16
N GLU A 104 21.16 -1.87 -4.85
CA GLU A 104 21.84 -3.10 -5.29
C GLU A 104 21.98 -3.14 -6.82
N GLU A 105 20.96 -2.74 -7.56
CA GLU A 105 21.04 -2.65 -9.03
C GLU A 105 22.06 -1.62 -9.47
N VAL A 106 22.09 -0.43 -8.86
CA VAL A 106 23.07 0.63 -9.18
C VAL A 106 24.50 0.14 -8.93
N GLU A 107 24.74 -0.47 -7.76
CA GLU A 107 26.04 -1.02 -7.41
C GLU A 107 26.49 -2.11 -8.40
N ALA A 108 25.58 -3.02 -8.76
CA ALA A 108 25.86 -4.06 -9.75
C ALA A 108 26.20 -3.49 -11.15
N ARG A 109 25.57 -2.38 -11.56
CA ARG A 109 25.94 -1.67 -12.81
C ARG A 109 27.32 -1.06 -12.74
N VAL A 110 27.63 -0.35 -11.66
CA VAL A 110 28.94 0.26 -11.43
C VAL A 110 30.04 -0.80 -11.46
N MET A 111 29.84 -1.95 -10.81
CA MET A 111 30.79 -3.06 -10.82
C MET A 111 31.04 -3.65 -12.23
N ARG A 112 30.05 -3.55 -13.12
CA ARG A 112 30.19 -3.93 -14.55
C ARG A 112 30.77 -2.82 -15.42
N GLY A 113 31.15 -1.67 -14.85
CA GLY A 113 31.67 -0.51 -15.59
C GLY A 113 30.58 0.35 -16.24
N ASP A 114 29.32 0.12 -15.99
CA ASP A 114 28.24 0.99 -16.44
C ASP A 114 28.06 2.15 -15.44
N LEU A 115 28.55 3.33 -15.82
CA LEU A 115 28.49 4.55 -15.04
C LEU A 115 27.28 5.43 -15.39
N THR A 116 26.33 4.90 -16.17
CA THR A 116 25.10 5.64 -16.47
C THR A 116 24.20 5.69 -15.23
N THR A 117 23.65 6.87 -14.94
CA THR A 117 22.68 7.01 -13.85
C THR A 117 21.38 6.33 -14.24
N PRO A 118 20.91 5.31 -13.49
CA PRO A 118 19.62 4.71 -13.74
C PRO A 118 18.54 5.76 -13.62
N LYS A 119 17.63 5.80 -14.57
CA LYS A 119 16.44 6.62 -14.44
C LYS A 119 15.44 5.86 -13.56
N PHE A 120 14.79 6.56 -12.65
CA PHE A 120 13.61 6.04 -11.99
C PHE A 120 12.56 5.69 -13.06
N MET A 121 12.22 4.43 -13.15
CA MET A 121 11.21 3.92 -14.08
C MET A 121 10.05 3.37 -13.29
N PRO A 122 8.86 3.99 -13.36
CA PRO A 122 7.68 3.48 -12.67
C PRO A 122 7.26 2.11 -13.22
N ALA A 123 6.60 1.33 -12.38
CA ALA A 123 6.08 0.00 -12.67
C ALA A 123 7.14 -1.03 -13.14
N ARG A 124 8.39 -0.84 -12.71
CA ARG A 124 9.48 -1.77 -13.01
C ARG A 124 9.58 -2.82 -11.90
N SER A 125 9.82 -4.07 -12.30
CA SER A 125 10.22 -5.14 -11.40
C SER A 125 11.67 -4.99 -10.96
N TYR A 126 11.92 -5.19 -9.66
CA TYR A 126 13.24 -5.18 -9.05
C TYR A 126 13.55 -6.55 -8.46
N GLU A 127 14.81 -6.97 -8.62
CA GLU A 127 15.36 -8.15 -7.97
C GLU A 127 16.28 -7.70 -6.84
N GLY A 128 16.29 -8.41 -5.74
CA GLY A 128 17.17 -8.08 -4.61
C GLY A 128 17.19 -9.19 -3.57
N ALA A 129 18.27 -9.22 -2.78
CA ALA A 129 18.50 -10.25 -1.78
C ALA A 129 17.39 -10.34 -0.72
N ILE A 130 16.79 -9.20 -0.33
CA ILE A 130 15.69 -9.18 0.63
C ILE A 130 14.48 -9.92 0.07
N ILE A 131 14.15 -9.70 -1.20
CA ILE A 131 12.98 -10.29 -1.86
C ILE A 131 13.19 -11.80 -2.04
N SER A 132 14.36 -12.21 -2.48
CA SER A 132 14.71 -13.63 -2.60
C SER A 132 14.73 -14.32 -1.23
N GLY A 133 15.09 -13.61 -0.17
CA GLY A 133 15.06 -14.11 1.21
C GLY A 133 13.66 -14.22 1.83
N LEU A 134 12.67 -13.48 1.31
CA LEU A 134 11.26 -13.62 1.68
C LEU A 134 10.60 -14.84 1.01
N ALA A 135 11.10 -15.23 -0.16
CA ALA A 135 10.62 -16.44 -0.83
C ALA A 135 11.08 -17.69 -0.05
N ARG A 136 10.16 -18.64 0.19
CA ARG A 136 10.50 -19.91 0.84
C ARG A 136 11.39 -20.73 -0.09
N PRO A 137 12.55 -21.24 0.37
CA PRO A 137 13.36 -22.15 -0.45
C PRO A 137 12.54 -23.38 -0.89
N GLY A 138 12.48 -23.62 -2.20
CA GLY A 138 11.71 -24.74 -2.77
C GLY A 138 10.21 -24.49 -2.93
N SER A 139 9.74 -23.26 -2.73
CA SER A 139 8.39 -22.85 -3.12
C SER A 139 8.29 -22.70 -4.64
N ASP A 140 7.21 -23.20 -5.23
CA ASP A 140 6.88 -22.99 -6.66
C ASP A 140 6.29 -21.59 -6.91
N VAL A 141 5.98 -20.83 -5.85
CA VAL A 141 5.43 -19.49 -5.93
C VAL A 141 6.55 -18.49 -6.29
N SER A 142 6.39 -17.77 -7.40
CA SER A 142 7.31 -16.70 -7.78
C SER A 142 7.06 -15.46 -6.93
N PHE A 143 8.15 -14.81 -6.49
CA PHE A 143 8.09 -13.56 -5.71
C PHE A 143 8.73 -12.43 -6.51
N SER A 144 8.03 -11.28 -6.67
CA SER A 144 8.58 -10.11 -7.36
C SER A 144 8.25 -8.82 -6.60
N LEU A 145 9.18 -7.86 -6.64
CA LEU A 145 8.95 -6.50 -6.14
C LEU A 145 8.75 -5.57 -7.32
N VAL A 146 7.69 -4.78 -7.28
CA VAL A 146 7.39 -3.76 -8.29
C VAL A 146 7.08 -2.45 -7.60
N TYR A 147 7.55 -1.34 -8.12
CA TYR A 147 7.34 -0.02 -7.53
C TYR A 147 7.14 1.06 -8.59
N PRO A 148 6.27 2.03 -8.39
CA PRO A 148 5.36 2.25 -7.23
C PRO A 148 3.96 1.69 -7.44
N PHE A 149 3.66 1.05 -8.55
CA PHE A 149 2.37 0.48 -8.89
C PHE A 149 2.51 -0.68 -9.89
N ILE A 150 1.47 -1.47 -10.01
CA ILE A 150 1.31 -2.45 -11.09
C ILE A 150 -0.01 -2.21 -11.82
N THR A 151 -0.04 -2.58 -13.09
CA THR A 151 -1.25 -2.54 -13.91
C THR A 151 -1.53 -3.94 -14.45
N ARG A 152 -2.80 -4.35 -14.43
CA ARG A 152 -3.25 -5.63 -14.95
C ARG A 152 -4.50 -5.46 -15.81
N LEU A 153 -4.63 -6.27 -16.84
CA LEU A 153 -5.85 -6.35 -17.62
C LEU A 153 -6.72 -7.50 -17.07
N VAL A 154 -7.80 -7.17 -16.38
CA VAL A 154 -8.72 -8.12 -15.76
C VAL A 154 -10.09 -7.98 -16.41
N ALA A 155 -10.66 -9.08 -16.95
CA ALA A 155 -11.92 -9.07 -17.68
C ALA A 155 -12.00 -8.00 -18.80
N GLY A 156 -10.86 -7.71 -19.44
CA GLY A 156 -10.78 -6.69 -20.52
C GLY A 156 -10.74 -5.25 -20.01
N ARG A 157 -10.65 -5.03 -18.70
CA ARG A 157 -10.54 -3.72 -18.06
C ARG A 157 -9.18 -3.55 -17.41
N GLU A 158 -8.64 -2.36 -17.51
CA GLU A 158 -7.38 -2.00 -16.85
C GLU A 158 -7.62 -1.80 -15.35
N VAL A 159 -6.79 -2.43 -14.52
CA VAL A 159 -6.81 -2.30 -13.06
C VAL A 159 -5.43 -1.85 -12.60
N VAL A 160 -5.38 -0.74 -11.87
CA VAL A 160 -4.17 -0.18 -11.28
C VAL A 160 -4.14 -0.51 -9.80
N PHE A 161 -3.01 -1.07 -9.33
CA PHE A 161 -2.75 -1.35 -7.91
C PHE A 161 -1.57 -0.53 -7.44
N THR A 162 -1.72 0.22 -6.38
CA THR A 162 -0.65 0.99 -5.72
C THR A 162 -0.88 1.03 -4.22
N HIS A 163 0.18 1.21 -3.42
CA HIS A 163 -0.05 1.38 -1.99
C HIS A 163 -0.94 2.60 -1.68
N GLY A 164 -0.69 3.73 -2.34
CA GLY A 164 -1.55 4.92 -2.20
C GLY A 164 -0.92 6.10 -1.48
N HIS A 165 0.27 5.98 -0.87
CA HIS A 165 0.94 7.08 -0.16
C HIS A 165 1.22 8.32 -1.04
N HIS A 166 1.22 8.17 -2.37
CA HIS A 166 1.33 9.29 -3.31
C HIS A 166 0.09 10.21 -3.29
N LEU A 167 -1.06 9.74 -2.79
CA LEU A 167 -2.28 10.53 -2.63
C LEU A 167 -2.07 11.67 -1.64
N ASP A 168 -1.21 11.47 -0.63
CA ASP A 168 -0.87 12.48 0.37
C ASP A 168 -0.32 13.76 -0.24
N PHE A 169 0.31 13.66 -1.41
CA PHE A 169 0.80 14.84 -2.14
C PHE A 169 -0.33 15.80 -2.51
N TYR A 170 -1.53 15.27 -2.73
CA TYR A 170 -2.71 16.06 -3.08
C TYR A 170 -3.55 16.44 -1.88
N ASP A 171 -3.36 15.79 -0.72
CA ASP A 171 -4.11 16.11 0.49
C ASP A 171 -3.74 17.52 1.01
N PRO A 172 -4.73 18.47 1.07
CA PRO A 172 -4.49 19.77 1.62
C PRO A 172 -4.24 19.80 3.12
N SER A 173 -4.56 18.70 3.82
CA SER A 173 -4.40 18.57 5.27
C SER A 173 -3.03 18.04 5.68
N PHE A 174 -2.19 17.63 4.74
CA PHE A 174 -0.88 17.03 5.03
C PHE A 174 -0.04 17.96 5.93
N GLY A 175 0.10 17.56 7.20
CA GLY A 175 0.47 18.46 8.31
C GLY A 175 1.86 19.08 8.21
N TRP A 176 2.85 18.39 7.62
CA TRP A 176 4.20 18.93 7.50
C TRP A 176 4.34 19.99 6.39
N ALA A 177 3.55 19.90 5.31
CA ALA A 177 3.48 20.93 4.28
C ALA A 177 2.87 22.23 4.79
N ARG A 178 2.08 22.17 5.89
CA ARG A 178 1.57 23.35 6.59
C ARG A 178 2.63 24.09 7.41
N THR A 179 3.62 23.35 7.90
CA THR A 179 4.65 23.89 8.80
C THR A 179 5.66 24.77 8.06
N PHE A 180 5.84 24.53 6.76
CA PHE A 180 6.74 25.33 5.93
C PHE A 180 5.97 26.10 4.87
N TRP A 181 5.65 27.35 5.16
CA TRP A 181 5.01 28.30 4.22
C TRP A 181 5.69 28.36 2.84
N LEU A 182 7.01 28.20 2.79
CA LEU A 182 7.78 28.19 1.55
C LEU A 182 7.50 26.93 0.71
N SER A 183 7.41 25.75 1.35
CA SER A 183 7.09 24.47 0.71
C SER A 183 5.68 24.48 0.12
N ARG A 184 4.71 25.07 0.85
CA ARG A 184 3.33 25.19 0.39
C ARG A 184 3.20 26.01 -0.89
N ARG A 185 4.01 27.06 -1.05
CA ARG A 185 4.00 27.90 -2.26
C ARG A 185 4.62 27.19 -3.46
N ILE A 186 5.68 26.40 -3.23
CA ILE A 186 6.35 25.58 -4.26
C ILE A 186 5.45 24.43 -4.67
N ILE A 187 4.85 23.71 -3.73
CA ILE A 187 3.93 22.58 -3.96
C ILE A 187 2.70 23.08 -4.72
N LYS A 188 2.07 24.18 -4.31
CA LYS A 188 0.90 24.75 -5.00
C LYS A 188 1.20 25.15 -6.45
N LYS A 189 2.43 25.64 -6.72
CA LYS A 189 2.86 26.04 -8.06
C LYS A 189 3.22 24.82 -8.93
N ARG A 190 3.66 23.72 -8.32
CA ARG A 190 4.05 22.46 -8.99
C ARG A 190 2.88 21.49 -9.19
N ARG A 191 1.82 21.54 -8.36
CA ARG A 191 0.65 20.63 -8.45
C ARG A 191 0.05 20.53 -9.86
N GLN A 192 0.06 21.61 -10.64
CA GLN A 192 -0.50 21.63 -12.00
C GLN A 192 0.44 21.05 -13.07
N ARG A 193 1.71 20.77 -12.72
CA ARG A 193 2.76 20.26 -13.64
C ARG A 193 3.66 19.21 -12.96
N ALA A 194 3.23 18.65 -11.84
CA ALA A 194 3.99 17.64 -11.15
C ALA A 194 4.09 16.38 -12.02
N THR A 195 5.24 15.74 -11.99
CA THR A 195 5.44 14.40 -12.53
C THR A 195 5.47 13.39 -11.37
N LEU A 196 5.30 12.10 -11.65
CA LEU A 196 5.47 11.06 -10.64
C LEU A 196 6.84 11.14 -9.96
N HIS A 197 7.88 11.49 -10.73
CA HIS A 197 9.23 11.72 -10.20
C HIS A 197 9.26 12.88 -9.18
N ASP A 198 8.52 13.97 -9.41
CA ASP A 198 8.47 15.09 -8.46
C ASP A 198 7.80 14.69 -7.14
N ILE A 199 6.79 13.82 -7.21
CA ILE A 199 6.10 13.27 -6.02
C ILE A 199 7.05 12.36 -5.26
N GLU A 200 7.73 11.45 -5.95
CA GLU A 200 8.74 10.58 -5.34
C GLU A 200 9.85 11.37 -4.66
N MET A 201 10.39 12.37 -5.33
CA MET A 201 11.44 13.22 -4.77
C MET A 201 10.95 14.05 -3.57
N ALA A 202 9.65 14.28 -3.43
CA ALA A 202 9.07 14.93 -2.25
C ALA A 202 8.92 13.95 -1.08
N ASN A 203 8.59 12.69 -1.36
CA ASN A 203 8.39 11.65 -0.34
C ASN A 203 9.70 11.02 0.14
N LEU A 204 10.67 10.88 -0.75
CA LEU A 204 11.94 10.17 -0.50
C LEU A 204 12.71 10.66 0.73
N PRO A 205 12.88 11.98 1.00
CA PRO A 205 13.58 12.44 2.19
C PRO A 205 12.86 12.05 3.49
N PHE A 206 11.53 12.01 3.46
CA PHE A 206 10.73 11.63 4.62
C PHE A 206 10.79 10.13 4.87
N CYS A 207 10.45 9.30 3.87
CA CYS A 207 10.49 7.85 3.98
C CYS A 207 11.91 7.36 4.28
N GLY A 208 12.94 7.94 3.63
CA GLY A 208 14.34 7.57 3.84
C GLY A 208 14.86 7.98 5.22
N ALA A 209 14.52 9.17 5.73
CA ALA A 209 14.95 9.59 7.06
C ALA A 209 14.36 8.70 8.16
N MET A 210 13.11 8.27 7.98
CA MET A 210 12.42 7.40 8.94
C MET A 210 13.03 6.01 9.02
N SER A 211 13.58 5.50 7.92
CA SER A 211 14.06 4.12 7.81
C SER A 211 15.54 3.92 8.14
N VAL A 212 16.36 4.98 8.07
CA VAL A 212 17.85 4.83 8.08
C VAL A 212 18.47 4.96 9.46
N ALA A 213 17.82 5.61 10.42
CA ALA A 213 18.43 5.84 11.71
C ALA A 213 17.70 5.07 12.82
N PRO A 214 18.36 4.13 13.53
CA PRO A 214 17.75 3.30 14.58
C PRO A 214 17.14 4.10 15.75
N TRP A 215 17.55 5.36 15.93
CA TRP A 215 17.05 6.30 16.94
C TRP A 215 15.91 7.20 16.45
N VAL A 216 15.64 7.21 15.14
CA VAL A 216 14.51 7.98 14.56
C VAL A 216 13.15 7.45 15.04
N PRO A 217 12.92 6.12 15.21
CA PRO A 217 11.68 5.64 15.81
C PRO A 217 11.38 6.25 17.19
N GLU A 218 12.37 6.43 18.04
CA GLU A 218 12.18 7.07 19.36
C GLU A 218 11.80 8.55 19.23
N LEU A 219 12.51 9.28 18.36
CA LEU A 219 12.22 10.68 18.04
C LEU A 219 10.84 10.85 17.40
N VAL A 220 10.45 9.91 16.54
CA VAL A 220 9.12 9.89 15.90
C VAL A 220 8.05 9.56 16.92
N ALA A 221 8.27 8.56 17.79
CA ALA A 221 7.34 8.24 18.86
C ALA A 221 7.11 9.45 19.78
N GLU A 222 8.16 10.21 20.11
CA GLU A 222 8.03 11.48 20.84
C GLU A 222 7.30 12.54 20.01
N GLY A 223 7.62 12.68 18.72
CA GLY A 223 6.96 13.59 17.79
C GLY A 223 5.48 13.26 17.60
N LEU A 224 5.12 11.97 17.46
CA LEU A 224 3.75 11.49 17.37
C LEU A 224 2.98 11.67 18.69
N ARG A 225 3.62 11.47 19.84
CA ARG A 225 3.02 11.82 21.15
C ARG A 225 2.73 13.32 21.24
N PHE A 226 3.66 14.15 20.81
CA PHE A 226 3.46 15.59 20.75
C PHE A 226 2.36 15.98 19.77
N TYR A 227 2.32 15.33 18.60
CA TYR A 227 1.26 15.52 17.59
C TYR A 227 -0.11 15.01 18.08
N SER A 228 -0.16 13.90 18.82
CA SER A 228 -1.40 13.39 19.43
C SER A 228 -1.93 14.36 20.50
N ILE A 229 -1.04 15.00 21.27
CA ILE A 229 -1.40 16.04 22.23
C ILE A 229 -1.97 17.27 21.49
N ILE A 230 -1.34 17.71 20.40
CA ILE A 230 -1.84 18.81 19.57
C ILE A 230 -3.19 18.45 18.95
N ASN A 231 -3.35 17.22 18.43
CA ASN A 231 -4.62 16.76 17.87
C ASN A 231 -5.70 16.61 18.94
N PHE A 232 -5.34 16.18 20.15
CA PHE A 232 -6.28 16.14 21.28
C PHE A 232 -6.81 17.54 21.60
N PHE A 233 -5.95 18.56 21.69
CA PHE A 233 -6.37 19.95 21.87
C PHE A 233 -7.13 20.50 20.66
N ALA A 234 -6.76 20.13 19.43
CA ALA A 234 -7.49 20.51 18.23
C ALA A 234 -8.87 19.86 18.15
N ARG A 235 -9.02 18.60 18.64
CA ARG A 235 -10.34 17.95 18.80
C ARG A 235 -11.17 18.60 19.90
N LEU A 236 -10.55 19.02 20.99
CA LEU A 236 -11.23 19.75 22.09
C LEU A 236 -11.77 21.11 21.64
N LEU A 237 -11.06 21.80 20.73
CA LEU A 237 -11.44 23.08 20.15
C LEU A 237 -12.42 22.96 18.97
N ARG A 238 -12.55 21.78 18.35
CA ARG A 238 -13.60 21.46 17.36
C ARG A 238 -14.85 20.97 18.07
N THR A 239 -15.64 21.93 18.59
CA THR A 239 -16.97 21.65 19.11
C THR A 239 -17.87 21.04 18.05
N LYS A 240 -18.36 19.83 18.39
CA LYS A 240 -19.70 19.29 18.08
C LYS A 240 -20.41 19.81 16.82
N THR A 241 -20.12 19.30 15.65
CA THR A 241 -21.13 19.20 14.59
C THR A 241 -20.63 18.28 13.46
N MET A 242 -20.50 17.02 13.70
CA MET A 242 -20.58 15.96 12.66
C MET A 242 -20.69 14.62 13.38
N GLN A 243 -21.88 14.33 13.82
CA GLN A 243 -22.23 13.04 14.38
C GLN A 243 -22.96 12.19 13.35
N GLN A 244 -22.34 11.05 12.99
CA GLN A 244 -23.01 9.75 12.93
C GLN A 244 -23.99 9.36 11.82
N SER A 245 -24.12 9.98 10.68
CA SER A 245 -25.06 9.41 9.68
C SER A 245 -24.51 9.05 8.31
N VAL A 246 -23.18 9.09 8.09
CA VAL A 246 -22.61 8.98 6.72
C VAL A 246 -21.42 8.01 6.63
N LEU A 247 -21.31 7.04 7.52
CA LEU A 247 -20.10 6.22 7.67
C LEU A 247 -19.81 5.24 6.51
N ARG A 248 -20.80 4.81 5.73
CA ARG A 248 -20.56 3.79 4.68
C ARG A 248 -20.02 4.34 3.35
N ASP A 249 -20.41 5.53 2.97
CA ASP A 249 -20.07 6.15 1.69
C ASP A 249 -18.89 7.13 1.74
N THR A 250 -18.45 7.53 2.93
CA THR A 250 -17.55 8.68 3.14
C THR A 250 -16.07 8.30 3.11
N LEU A 251 -15.72 7.04 3.47
CA LEU A 251 -14.32 6.64 3.69
C LEU A 251 -13.47 6.65 2.40
N ILE A 252 -14.08 6.36 1.26
CA ILE A 252 -13.40 6.41 -0.05
C ILE A 252 -13.60 7.75 -0.75
N LYS A 253 -14.73 8.41 -0.55
CA LYS A 253 -15.07 9.70 -1.20
C LYS A 253 -14.09 10.81 -0.86
N GLU A 254 -13.47 10.75 0.32
CA GLU A 254 -12.45 11.71 0.74
C GLU A 254 -11.22 11.74 -0.19
N ASN A 255 -10.95 10.67 -0.94
CA ASN A 255 -9.76 10.56 -1.80
C ASN A 255 -10.07 10.64 -3.31
N TYR A 256 -11.30 10.89 -3.74
CA TYR A 256 -11.63 10.88 -5.17
C TYR A 256 -10.89 11.95 -5.99
N ASP A 257 -10.72 13.14 -5.44
CA ASP A 257 -10.02 14.23 -6.13
C ASP A 257 -8.51 13.98 -6.19
N GLU A 258 -7.94 13.40 -5.14
CA GLU A 258 -6.55 12.97 -5.07
C GLU A 258 -6.27 11.88 -6.10
N ILE A 259 -7.14 10.87 -6.19
CA ILE A 259 -7.05 9.78 -7.17
C ILE A 259 -7.13 10.31 -8.59
N ARG A 260 -8.08 11.22 -8.89
CA ARG A 260 -8.17 11.88 -10.21
C ARG A 260 -6.91 12.65 -10.57
N GLY A 261 -6.23 13.23 -9.57
CA GLY A 261 -4.97 13.92 -9.76
C GLY A 261 -3.79 12.99 -10.02
N LEU A 262 -3.79 11.81 -9.36
CA LEU A 262 -2.71 10.84 -9.43
C LEU A 262 -2.74 10.00 -10.71
N LEU A 263 -3.90 9.50 -11.12
CA LEU A 263 -4.07 8.57 -12.24
C LEU A 263 -3.37 9.01 -13.54
N PRO A 264 -3.50 10.28 -13.99
CA PRO A 264 -2.77 10.74 -15.19
C PRO A 264 -1.25 10.71 -15.03
N LEU A 265 -0.73 10.89 -13.80
CA LEU A 265 0.71 10.85 -13.53
C LEU A 265 1.26 9.43 -13.55
N LEU A 266 0.43 8.44 -13.23
CA LEU A 266 0.75 7.03 -13.39
C LEU A 266 0.70 6.59 -14.87
N GLY A 267 0.17 7.42 -15.78
CA GLY A 267 -0.01 7.08 -17.19
C GLY A 267 -1.33 6.37 -17.49
N HIS A 268 -2.20 6.24 -16.50
CA HIS A 268 -3.47 5.51 -16.56
C HIS A 268 -4.65 6.42 -16.16
N PRO A 269 -5.03 7.40 -17.01
CA PRO A 269 -6.00 8.42 -16.62
C PRO A 269 -7.44 7.89 -16.40
N GLU A 270 -7.80 6.79 -17.04
CA GLU A 270 -9.15 6.23 -17.03
C GLU A 270 -9.14 4.69 -16.90
N PRO A 271 -8.56 4.12 -15.82
CA PRO A 271 -8.63 2.69 -15.61
C PRO A 271 -10.05 2.26 -15.27
N GLY A 272 -10.37 0.97 -15.47
CA GLY A 272 -11.64 0.40 -15.01
C GLY A 272 -11.71 0.34 -13.48
N CYS A 273 -10.56 0.07 -12.82
CA CYS A 273 -10.47 0.01 -11.37
C CYS A 273 -9.14 0.54 -10.84
N PHE A 274 -9.20 1.18 -9.67
CA PHE A 274 -8.04 1.63 -8.90
C PHE A 274 -8.09 1.00 -7.50
N VAL A 275 -7.10 0.17 -7.17
CA VAL A 275 -6.99 -0.54 -5.90
C VAL A 275 -5.82 0.04 -5.09
N PHE A 276 -6.07 0.42 -3.83
CA PHE A 276 -5.06 1.02 -2.97
C PHE A 276 -5.26 0.66 -1.48
N GLY A 277 -4.30 0.97 -0.63
CA GLY A 277 -4.30 0.81 0.83
C GLY A 277 -4.07 2.13 1.54
N HIS A 278 -3.03 2.21 2.40
CA HIS A 278 -2.47 3.41 3.02
C HIS A 278 -3.37 4.16 4.01
N THR A 279 -4.62 4.41 3.65
CA THR A 279 -5.52 5.18 4.53
C THR A 279 -6.14 4.34 5.64
N HIS A 280 -5.92 3.03 5.64
CA HIS A 280 -6.52 2.03 6.53
C HIS A 280 -8.06 1.99 6.51
N ARG A 281 -8.68 2.55 5.47
CA ARG A 281 -10.14 2.74 5.38
C ARG A 281 -10.72 1.85 4.29
N ALA A 282 -11.00 0.60 4.66
CA ALA A 282 -11.56 -0.39 3.75
C ALA A 282 -12.89 0.06 3.12
N GLY A 283 -13.04 -0.12 1.82
CA GLY A 283 -14.28 0.22 1.12
C GLY A 283 -14.18 0.05 -0.40
N ILE A 284 -15.33 0.07 -1.07
CA ILE A 284 -15.45 0.14 -2.51
C ILE A 284 -16.40 1.28 -2.86
N GLY A 285 -16.08 2.01 -3.92
CA GLY A 285 -16.91 3.07 -4.43
C GLY A 285 -16.64 3.36 -5.90
N LYS A 286 -17.38 4.29 -6.47
CA LYS A 286 -17.23 4.74 -7.86
C LYS A 286 -16.96 6.23 -7.89
N ILE A 287 -15.94 6.65 -8.62
CA ILE A 287 -15.67 8.07 -8.76
C ILE A 287 -16.84 8.70 -9.54
N PRO A 288 -17.52 9.74 -8.99
CA PRO A 288 -18.64 10.38 -9.64
C PRO A 288 -18.32 10.83 -11.07
N GLU A 289 -19.27 10.70 -11.97
CA GLU A 289 -19.14 11.11 -13.39
C GLU A 289 -18.04 10.37 -14.18
N THR A 290 -17.54 9.23 -13.65
CA THR A 290 -16.57 8.36 -14.33
C THR A 290 -17.04 6.91 -14.28
N ASN A 291 -16.34 6.04 -15.03
CA ASN A 291 -16.52 4.59 -14.94
C ASN A 291 -15.45 3.91 -14.05
N ILE A 292 -14.72 4.69 -13.24
CA ILE A 292 -13.62 4.19 -12.43
C ILE A 292 -14.17 3.67 -11.10
N THR A 293 -14.04 2.37 -10.87
CA THR A 293 -14.27 1.76 -9.57
C THR A 293 -13.03 1.94 -8.71
N VAL A 294 -13.20 2.30 -7.44
CA VAL A 294 -12.12 2.49 -6.47
C VAL A 294 -12.31 1.52 -5.34
N ALA A 295 -11.26 0.82 -4.96
CA ALA A 295 -11.27 -0.10 -3.83
C ALA A 295 -10.08 0.14 -2.92
N ASN A 296 -10.35 0.26 -1.61
CA ASN A 296 -9.32 0.30 -0.58
C ASN A 296 -9.31 -1.02 0.19
N THR A 297 -8.13 -1.61 0.30
CA THR A 297 -7.94 -2.92 0.97
C THR A 297 -8.13 -2.86 2.48
N GLY A 298 -8.12 -1.67 3.09
CA GLY A 298 -8.14 -1.49 4.54
C GLY A 298 -6.80 -1.82 5.19
N CYS A 299 -6.81 -2.43 6.37
CA CYS A 299 -5.59 -2.75 7.11
C CYS A 299 -5.71 -3.99 8.00
N TRP A 300 -4.57 -4.42 8.55
CA TRP A 300 -4.42 -5.57 9.46
C TRP A 300 -3.90 -5.13 10.84
N THR A 301 -4.16 -3.87 11.19
CA THR A 301 -3.85 -3.27 12.49
C THR A 301 -5.10 -3.02 13.30
N ARG A 302 -4.94 -2.92 14.63
CA ARG A 302 -6.03 -2.52 15.52
C ARG A 302 -6.41 -1.07 15.24
N GLN A 303 -7.67 -0.83 14.93
CA GLN A 303 -8.17 0.51 14.70
C GLN A 303 -8.73 1.11 16.01
N GLU A 304 -8.41 2.38 16.26
CA GLU A 304 -8.98 3.13 17.41
C GLU A 304 -10.46 3.50 17.17
N ASP A 305 -10.84 3.62 15.89
CA ASP A 305 -12.19 4.00 15.48
C ASP A 305 -13.03 2.74 15.26
N GLU A 306 -13.98 2.47 16.14
CA GLU A 306 -14.85 1.28 16.11
C GLU A 306 -15.66 1.13 14.80
N GLY A 307 -15.78 2.22 14.02
CA GLY A 307 -16.46 2.23 12.72
C GLY A 307 -15.63 1.77 11.54
N VAL A 308 -14.30 1.67 11.68
CA VAL A 308 -13.38 1.30 10.58
C VAL A 308 -13.08 -0.20 10.65
N PRO A 309 -13.48 -0.99 9.62
CA PRO A 309 -13.19 -2.41 9.61
C PRO A 309 -11.70 -2.67 9.35
N SER A 310 -11.13 -3.58 10.13
CA SER A 310 -9.82 -4.19 9.91
C SER A 310 -9.94 -5.62 9.41
N LEU A 311 -8.81 -6.28 9.12
CA LEU A 311 -8.74 -7.66 8.64
C LEU A 311 -9.42 -7.83 7.27
N THR A 312 -9.19 -6.87 6.37
CA THR A 312 -9.87 -6.80 5.09
C THR A 312 -8.91 -7.00 3.92
N TRP A 313 -9.46 -7.45 2.78
CA TRP A 313 -8.74 -7.57 1.52
C TRP A 313 -9.68 -7.38 0.33
N VAL A 314 -9.10 -7.08 -0.82
CA VAL A 314 -9.82 -6.93 -2.08
C VAL A 314 -9.53 -8.09 -3.01
N GLU A 315 -10.56 -8.64 -3.63
CA GLU A 315 -10.45 -9.60 -4.75
C GLU A 315 -10.95 -8.95 -6.03
N VAL A 316 -10.19 -9.12 -7.10
CA VAL A 316 -10.49 -8.61 -8.44
C VAL A 316 -10.52 -9.77 -9.43
N GLU A 317 -11.65 -9.94 -10.11
CA GLU A 317 -11.85 -10.94 -11.15
C GLU A 317 -12.76 -10.37 -12.27
N HIS A 318 -14.03 -10.68 -12.28
CA HIS A 318 -15.05 -10.02 -13.14
C HIS A 318 -15.67 -8.82 -12.45
N ASP A 319 -15.55 -8.77 -11.16
CA ASP A 319 -16.01 -7.75 -10.24
C ASP A 319 -14.91 -7.48 -9.21
N VAL A 320 -15.06 -6.40 -8.47
CA VAL A 320 -14.23 -6.04 -7.33
C VAL A 320 -15.00 -6.34 -6.06
N LYS A 321 -14.43 -7.16 -5.19
CA LYS A 321 -15.04 -7.58 -3.92
C LYS A 321 -14.16 -7.22 -2.75
N LEU A 322 -14.75 -6.64 -1.73
CA LEU A 322 -14.10 -6.43 -0.43
C LEU A 322 -14.58 -7.48 0.55
N PHE A 323 -13.64 -8.20 1.12
CA PHE A 323 -13.90 -9.20 2.15
C PHE A 323 -13.31 -8.79 3.49
N ARG A 324 -13.86 -9.38 4.55
CA ARG A 324 -13.35 -9.29 5.92
C ARG A 324 -13.13 -10.69 6.48
N LEU A 325 -12.03 -10.88 7.20
CA LEU A 325 -11.80 -12.10 7.97
C LEU A 325 -12.63 -12.05 9.25
N THR A 326 -13.38 -13.12 9.49
CA THR A 326 -14.19 -13.32 10.69
C THR A 326 -13.79 -14.60 11.41
N ASP A 327 -14.41 -14.89 12.53
CA ASP A 327 -14.19 -16.14 13.27
C ASP A 327 -14.64 -17.37 12.49
N THR A 328 -15.57 -17.21 11.57
CA THR A 328 -16.14 -18.31 10.76
C THR A 328 -15.59 -18.38 9.34
N GLY A 329 -14.67 -17.48 8.94
CA GLY A 329 -14.08 -17.44 7.61
C GLY A 329 -14.15 -16.07 6.95
N ALA A 330 -14.39 -16.02 5.64
CA ALA A 330 -14.49 -14.79 4.86
C ALA A 330 -15.91 -14.27 4.76
N GLU A 331 -16.13 -13.04 5.14
CA GLU A 331 -17.39 -12.31 4.96
C GLU A 331 -17.26 -11.33 3.78
N LEU A 332 -18.18 -11.42 2.82
CA LEU A 332 -18.28 -10.43 1.73
C LEU A 332 -18.93 -9.15 2.28
N MET A 333 -18.20 -8.04 2.24
CA MET A 333 -18.69 -6.74 2.68
C MET A 333 -19.31 -5.93 1.56
N TYR A 334 -18.62 -5.86 0.42
CA TYR A 334 -19.01 -5.07 -0.75
C TYR A 334 -18.62 -5.78 -2.03
N SER A 335 -19.39 -5.52 -3.09
CA SER A 335 -19.07 -5.96 -4.46
C SER A 335 -19.53 -4.88 -5.46
N GLU A 336 -18.68 -4.61 -6.45
CA GLU A 336 -18.94 -3.69 -7.57
C GLU A 336 -18.42 -4.29 -8.88
N ASN A 337 -19.07 -3.98 -9.99
CA ASN A 337 -18.55 -4.34 -11.30
C ASN A 337 -17.36 -3.43 -11.66
N ILE A 338 -16.37 -4.03 -12.35
CA ILE A 338 -15.25 -3.28 -12.91
C ILE A 338 -15.72 -2.47 -14.10
#